data_92fe1ea27338d356faf704484da14a68
#
_entry.id   92fe1ea27338d356faf704484da14a68
#
_cell.length_a   1.000
_cell.length_b   1.000
_cell.length_c   1.000
_cell.angle_alpha   90.00
_cell.angle_beta   90.00
_cell.angle_gamma   90.00
#
_symmetry.space_group_name_H-M   'P 1'
#
loop_
_entity.id
_entity.type
_entity.pdbx_description
1 polymer ?
#
loop_
_entity_poly.entity_id
_entity_poly.type
_entity_poly.pdbx_seq_one_letter_code
_entity_poly.pdbx_strand_id
1 'polypeptide(L)'
;MSDAKRLYQKVGQELRVMLSSGKFEIGSRLPPEREIAAQFEVSRAVIREALIMLELESLIDVRKGSGVYVINLPDNVKPAQSAADDVGPFEMLQARQLLESNIAAFAATQLVKSDIADLRNALEQERLALESGQTNYDGDELFHTLIAKATQNSLLEDMVHDLWVRRNNSAMWQKLHTHISNQDYRRNWLSDHQKILQALQCRDPQGARQAMWQHLENVKQTLMVLSDSDDPGFDGYLFDSVPVEGKGA
;
A
#
# COMPACT_ATOMS: atom_id res chain seq x y z
N MET A 1 -17.32 5.43 21.80
CA MET A 1 -17.26 5.55 20.32
C MET A 1 -17.22 4.14 19.79
N SER A 2 -18.15 3.76 18.92
CA SER A 2 -18.20 2.42 18.31
C SER A 2 -16.91 2.21 17.51
N ASP A 3 -16.09 1.21 17.88
CA ASP A 3 -14.94 0.75 17.11
C ASP A 3 -15.45 0.21 15.77
N ALA A 4 -15.52 1.09 14.76
CA ALA A 4 -15.86 0.68 13.42
C ALA A 4 -14.70 -0.16 12.87
N LYS A 5 -14.80 -1.48 13.01
CA LYS A 5 -13.80 -2.40 12.46
C LYS A 5 -13.62 -2.15 10.96
N ARG A 6 -12.37 -2.11 10.51
CA ARG A 6 -12.00 -2.05 9.10
C ARG A 6 -12.52 -3.29 8.36
N LEU A 7 -12.73 -3.16 7.05
CA LEU A 7 -13.33 -4.25 6.28
C LEU A 7 -12.50 -5.55 6.32
N TYR A 8 -11.18 -5.45 6.18
CA TYR A 8 -10.30 -6.62 6.28
C TYR A 8 -10.36 -7.29 7.66
N GLN A 9 -10.59 -6.52 8.74
CA GLN A 9 -10.74 -7.06 10.10
C GLN A 9 -12.03 -7.86 10.26
N LYS A 10 -13.13 -7.39 9.63
CA LYS A 10 -14.40 -8.13 9.61
C LYS A 10 -14.24 -9.45 8.88
N VAL A 11 -13.67 -9.41 7.68
CA VAL A 11 -13.38 -10.61 6.88
C VAL A 11 -12.45 -11.56 7.63
N GLY A 12 -11.37 -11.04 8.22
CA GLY A 12 -10.43 -11.83 9.00
C GLY A 12 -11.10 -12.50 10.20
N GLN A 13 -12.03 -11.82 10.88
CA GLN A 13 -12.81 -12.41 11.96
C GLN A 13 -13.71 -13.55 11.48
N GLU A 14 -14.34 -13.41 10.32
CA GLU A 14 -15.17 -14.47 9.73
C GLU A 14 -14.32 -15.66 9.28
N LEU A 15 -13.15 -15.43 8.70
CA LEU A 15 -12.19 -16.47 8.38
C LEU A 15 -11.72 -17.22 9.65
N ARG A 16 -11.49 -16.51 10.77
CA ARG A 16 -11.18 -17.16 12.06
C ARG A 16 -12.30 -18.09 12.54
N VAL A 17 -13.56 -17.64 12.41
CA VAL A 17 -14.72 -18.49 12.74
C VAL A 17 -14.76 -19.74 11.85
N MET A 18 -14.45 -19.58 10.54
CA MET A 18 -14.36 -20.72 9.63
C MET A 18 -13.24 -21.70 10.02
N LEU A 19 -12.08 -21.20 10.47
CA LEU A 19 -11.00 -22.05 10.98
C LEU A 19 -11.38 -22.79 12.24
N SER A 20 -12.13 -22.15 13.17
CA SER A 20 -12.62 -22.79 14.41
C SER A 20 -13.76 -23.78 14.17
N SER A 21 -14.46 -23.72 13.03
CA SER A 21 -15.61 -24.59 12.76
C SER A 21 -15.27 -26.05 12.44
N GLY A 22 -13.99 -26.39 12.35
CA GLY A 22 -13.52 -27.72 11.94
C GLY A 22 -13.57 -27.96 10.43
N LYS A 23 -13.91 -26.95 9.63
CA LYS A 23 -13.90 -27.05 8.16
C LYS A 23 -12.49 -27.25 7.58
N PHE A 24 -11.48 -26.74 8.28
CA PHE A 24 -10.08 -26.83 7.90
C PHE A 24 -9.25 -27.45 9.00
N GLU A 25 -8.45 -28.45 8.66
CA GLU A 25 -7.48 -29.09 9.57
C GLU A 25 -6.12 -28.37 9.46
N ILE A 26 -5.29 -28.50 10.50
CA ILE A 26 -3.90 -28.04 10.44
C ILE A 26 -3.17 -28.78 9.30
N GLY A 27 -2.47 -28.02 8.46
CA GLY A 27 -1.81 -28.50 7.23
C GLY A 27 -2.68 -28.44 5.99
N SER A 28 -4.00 -28.20 6.09
CA SER A 28 -4.85 -28.04 4.91
C SER A 28 -4.59 -26.71 4.20
N ARG A 29 -4.79 -26.70 2.88
CA ARG A 29 -4.72 -25.48 2.07
C ARG A 29 -6.07 -24.76 2.09
N LEU A 30 -6.05 -23.44 2.25
CA LEU A 30 -7.23 -22.59 2.06
C LEU A 30 -7.57 -22.48 0.57
N PRO A 31 -8.84 -22.17 0.23
CA PRO A 31 -9.21 -21.83 -1.14
C PRO A 31 -8.37 -20.64 -1.65
N PRO A 32 -8.16 -20.52 -2.97
CA PRO A 32 -7.51 -19.36 -3.56
C PRO A 32 -8.15 -18.04 -3.16
N GLU A 33 -7.35 -16.97 -3.06
CA GLU A 33 -7.85 -15.62 -2.71
C GLU A 33 -9.06 -15.20 -3.53
N ARG A 34 -9.07 -15.54 -4.84
CA ARG A 34 -10.18 -15.21 -5.74
C ARG A 34 -11.50 -15.88 -5.32
N GLU A 35 -11.44 -17.13 -4.87
CA GLU A 35 -12.64 -17.85 -4.43
C GLU A 35 -13.14 -17.31 -3.09
N ILE A 36 -12.21 -16.97 -2.18
CA ILE A 36 -12.57 -16.34 -0.90
C ILE A 36 -13.17 -14.95 -1.16
N ALA A 37 -12.59 -14.15 -2.05
CA ALA A 37 -13.09 -12.83 -2.42
C ALA A 37 -14.51 -12.90 -2.99
N ALA A 38 -14.78 -13.85 -3.87
CA ALA A 38 -16.11 -14.08 -4.42
C ALA A 38 -17.12 -14.52 -3.34
N GLN A 39 -16.70 -15.39 -2.40
CA GLN A 39 -17.57 -15.84 -1.31
C GLN A 39 -17.97 -14.70 -0.35
N PHE A 40 -17.05 -13.77 -0.08
CA PHE A 40 -17.27 -12.64 0.83
C PHE A 40 -17.75 -11.36 0.12
N GLU A 41 -17.86 -11.39 -1.20
CA GLU A 41 -18.25 -10.23 -2.03
C GLU A 41 -17.35 -8.99 -1.79
N VAL A 42 -16.04 -9.22 -1.67
CA VAL A 42 -15.02 -8.18 -1.46
C VAL A 42 -13.89 -8.29 -2.48
N SER A 43 -13.06 -7.26 -2.56
CA SER A 43 -11.87 -7.29 -3.43
C SER A 43 -10.80 -8.27 -2.92
N ARG A 44 -9.95 -8.76 -3.81
CA ARG A 44 -8.79 -9.58 -3.45
C ARG A 44 -7.82 -8.85 -2.50
N ALA A 45 -7.70 -7.52 -2.63
CA ALA A 45 -6.89 -6.72 -1.73
C ALA A 45 -7.36 -6.83 -0.27
N VAL A 46 -8.68 -6.78 -0.04
CA VAL A 46 -9.26 -6.98 1.31
C VAL A 46 -9.00 -8.38 1.84
N ILE A 47 -9.12 -9.41 1.00
CA ILE A 47 -8.79 -10.79 1.39
C ILE A 47 -7.31 -10.90 1.74
N ARG A 48 -6.42 -10.31 0.93
CA ARG A 48 -4.98 -10.32 1.20
C ARG A 48 -4.64 -9.65 2.52
N GLU A 49 -5.23 -8.52 2.82
CA GLU A 49 -5.09 -7.85 4.11
C GLU A 49 -5.60 -8.72 5.27
N ALA A 50 -6.74 -9.39 5.10
CA ALA A 50 -7.26 -10.34 6.09
C ALA A 50 -6.32 -11.54 6.28
N LEU A 51 -5.74 -12.08 5.20
CA LEU A 51 -4.77 -13.17 5.30
C LEU A 51 -3.45 -12.70 5.94
N ILE A 52 -2.94 -11.52 5.64
CA ILE A 52 -1.78 -10.93 6.32
C ILE A 52 -2.03 -10.84 7.83
N MET A 53 -3.21 -10.38 8.22
CA MET A 53 -3.60 -10.33 9.64
C MET A 53 -3.59 -11.73 10.29
N LEU A 54 -4.19 -12.73 9.64
CA LEU A 54 -4.19 -14.11 10.16
C LEU A 54 -2.78 -14.72 10.20
N GLU A 55 -1.91 -14.35 9.27
CA GLU A 55 -0.52 -14.81 9.26
C GLU A 55 0.29 -14.15 10.39
N LEU A 56 0.07 -12.86 10.70
CA LEU A 56 0.64 -12.20 11.89
C LEU A 56 0.15 -12.84 13.19
N GLU A 57 -1.06 -13.38 13.20
CA GLU A 57 -1.60 -14.16 14.31
C GLU A 57 -1.09 -15.60 14.34
N SER A 58 -0.23 -16.02 13.41
CA SER A 58 0.30 -17.38 13.30
C SER A 58 -0.77 -18.46 13.12
N LEU A 59 -1.89 -18.12 12.52
CA LEU A 59 -2.95 -19.08 12.17
C LEU A 59 -2.73 -19.73 10.81
N ILE A 60 -2.11 -19.01 9.89
CA ILE A 60 -1.83 -19.48 8.54
C ILE A 60 -0.38 -19.16 8.14
N ASP A 61 0.08 -19.82 7.07
CA ASP A 61 1.38 -19.63 6.44
C ASP A 61 1.16 -19.42 4.94
N VAL A 62 1.59 -18.27 4.42
CA VAL A 62 1.48 -17.90 3.00
C VAL A 62 2.73 -18.36 2.27
N ARG A 63 2.59 -19.33 1.35
CA ARG A 63 3.68 -19.91 0.57
C ARG A 63 3.57 -19.46 -0.88
N LYS A 64 4.48 -18.60 -1.31
CA LYS A 64 4.49 -18.06 -2.67
C LYS A 64 4.44 -19.17 -3.72
N GLY A 65 3.50 -19.09 -4.65
CA GLY A 65 3.29 -20.06 -5.72
C GLY A 65 2.71 -21.41 -5.26
N SER A 66 2.44 -21.57 -3.97
CA SER A 66 1.88 -22.82 -3.40
C SER A 66 0.53 -22.61 -2.72
N GLY A 67 0.23 -21.38 -2.30
CA GLY A 67 -1.02 -21.00 -1.65
C GLY A 67 -0.90 -20.77 -0.15
N VAL A 68 -2.02 -20.74 0.54
CA VAL A 68 -2.16 -20.43 1.96
C VAL A 68 -2.51 -21.68 2.75
N TYR A 69 -1.77 -21.97 3.80
CA TYR A 69 -1.91 -23.18 4.61
C TYR A 69 -2.26 -22.87 6.05
N VAL A 70 -3.16 -23.64 6.64
CA VAL A 70 -3.51 -23.56 8.06
C VAL A 70 -2.38 -24.16 8.90
N ILE A 71 -1.83 -23.39 9.84
CA ILE A 71 -0.76 -23.87 10.74
C ILE A 71 -1.20 -23.97 12.18
N ASN A 72 -2.24 -23.21 12.57
CA ASN A 72 -2.85 -23.28 13.88
C ASN A 72 -4.36 -23.02 13.80
N LEU A 73 -5.08 -23.41 14.86
CA LEU A 73 -6.48 -23.05 15.03
C LEU A 73 -6.62 -21.90 16.04
N PRO A 74 -7.63 -21.03 15.89
CA PRO A 74 -7.80 -19.83 16.72
C PRO A 74 -7.86 -20.11 18.24
N ASP A 75 -8.40 -21.26 18.64
CA ASP A 75 -8.51 -21.64 20.05
C ASP A 75 -7.15 -21.92 20.72
N ASN A 76 -6.11 -22.13 19.93
CA ASN A 76 -4.75 -22.44 20.41
C ASN A 76 -3.83 -21.21 20.47
N VAL A 77 -4.27 -20.05 19.98
CA VAL A 77 -3.42 -18.86 19.81
C VAL A 77 -4.09 -17.63 20.39
N LYS A 78 -3.36 -16.87 21.22
CA LYS A 78 -3.84 -15.55 21.67
C LYS A 78 -3.82 -14.56 20.53
N PRO A 79 -4.88 -13.75 20.33
CA PRO A 79 -4.89 -12.71 19.30
C PRO A 79 -3.68 -11.78 19.46
N ALA A 80 -2.97 -11.53 18.37
CA ALA A 80 -1.91 -10.54 18.37
C ALA A 80 -2.56 -9.14 18.41
N GLN A 81 -2.34 -8.40 19.49
CA GLN A 81 -2.89 -7.05 19.67
C GLN A 81 -2.36 -6.06 18.60
N SER A 82 -1.17 -6.32 18.05
CA SER A 82 -0.52 -5.43 17.09
C SER A 82 -1.23 -5.32 15.71
N ALA A 83 -1.94 -6.37 15.30
CA ALA A 83 -2.67 -6.36 14.03
C ALA A 83 -4.07 -5.73 14.15
N ALA A 84 -4.61 -5.61 15.38
CA ALA A 84 -5.98 -5.15 15.59
C ALA A 84 -6.19 -3.64 15.32
N ASP A 85 -5.14 -2.83 15.43
CA ASP A 85 -5.20 -1.37 15.24
C ASP A 85 -4.45 -0.90 13.98
N ASP A 86 -3.81 -1.80 13.25
CA ASP A 86 -3.01 -1.48 12.08
C ASP A 86 -3.89 -1.08 10.87
N VAL A 87 -3.29 -0.36 9.93
CA VAL A 87 -3.92 0.01 8.65
C VAL A 87 -3.47 -0.98 7.60
N GLY A 88 -4.42 -1.52 6.84
CA GLY A 88 -4.10 -2.40 5.71
C GLY A 88 -3.21 -1.69 4.69
N PRO A 89 -2.23 -2.38 4.09
CA PRO A 89 -1.32 -1.77 3.11
C PRO A 89 -2.04 -1.17 1.90
N PHE A 90 -3.08 -1.82 1.40
CA PHE A 90 -3.83 -1.37 0.22
C PHE A 90 -4.84 -0.26 0.58
N GLU A 91 -5.46 -0.33 1.78
CA GLU A 91 -6.25 0.77 2.34
C GLU A 91 -5.39 2.04 2.47
N MET A 92 -4.16 1.90 2.94
CA MET A 92 -3.21 3.02 3.06
C MET A 92 -2.84 3.58 1.69
N LEU A 93 -2.53 2.73 0.70
CA LEU A 93 -2.21 3.17 -0.66
C LEU A 93 -3.37 3.90 -1.32
N GLN A 94 -4.62 3.48 -1.08
CA GLN A 94 -5.80 4.21 -1.55
C GLN A 94 -5.88 5.61 -0.95
N ALA A 95 -5.66 5.74 0.36
CA ALA A 95 -5.65 7.05 1.04
C ALA A 95 -4.53 7.95 0.49
N ARG A 96 -3.32 7.41 0.32
CA ARG A 96 -2.18 8.11 -0.28
C ARG A 96 -2.50 8.56 -1.71
N GLN A 97 -3.07 7.70 -2.52
CA GLN A 97 -3.41 8.00 -3.92
C GLN A 97 -4.37 9.20 -4.01
N LEU A 98 -5.40 9.25 -3.19
CA LEU A 98 -6.36 10.35 -3.14
C LEU A 98 -5.74 11.64 -2.59
N LEU A 99 -4.96 11.56 -1.54
CA LEU A 99 -4.39 12.72 -0.86
C LEU A 99 -3.20 13.28 -1.65
N GLU A 100 -2.18 12.47 -1.92
CA GLU A 100 -0.91 12.92 -2.46
C GLU A 100 -1.03 13.37 -3.93
N SER A 101 -1.95 12.80 -4.72
CA SER A 101 -2.20 13.29 -6.08
C SER A 101 -2.76 14.72 -6.10
N ASN A 102 -3.66 15.05 -5.17
CA ASN A 102 -4.20 16.40 -5.06
C ASN A 102 -3.17 17.37 -4.44
N ILE A 103 -2.35 16.90 -3.50
CA ILE A 103 -1.22 17.67 -2.96
C ILE A 103 -0.22 18.00 -4.06
N ALA A 104 0.15 17.05 -4.92
CA ALA A 104 1.06 17.28 -6.05
C ALA A 104 0.52 18.34 -7.02
N ALA A 105 -0.79 18.31 -7.32
CA ALA A 105 -1.43 19.36 -8.11
C ALA A 105 -1.31 20.74 -7.47
N PHE A 106 -1.56 20.83 -6.17
CA PHE A 106 -1.45 22.09 -5.44
C PHE A 106 0.00 22.56 -5.33
N ALA A 107 0.94 21.67 -5.03
CA ALA A 107 2.37 21.96 -5.00
C ALA A 107 2.87 22.56 -6.32
N ALA A 108 2.40 22.06 -7.48
CA ALA A 108 2.76 22.61 -8.79
C ALA A 108 2.46 24.10 -8.95
N THR A 109 1.48 24.63 -8.20
CA THR A 109 1.13 26.07 -8.19
C THR A 109 1.94 26.91 -7.20
N GLN A 110 2.48 26.30 -6.13
CA GLN A 110 3.09 26.98 -5.00
C GLN A 110 4.63 26.92 -5.00
N LEU A 111 5.21 25.84 -5.55
CA LEU A 111 6.64 25.54 -5.46
C LEU A 111 7.55 26.70 -5.93
N VAL A 112 8.71 26.81 -5.31
CA VAL A 112 9.77 27.73 -5.67
C VAL A 112 11.01 27.00 -6.22
N LYS A 113 12.04 27.72 -6.69
CA LYS A 113 13.24 27.11 -7.30
C LYS A 113 14.01 26.19 -6.35
N SER A 114 14.05 26.52 -5.05
CA SER A 114 14.68 25.67 -4.04
C SER A 114 13.99 24.32 -3.92
N ASP A 115 12.66 24.29 -3.95
CA ASP A 115 11.91 23.04 -3.83
C ASP A 115 12.25 22.06 -4.97
N ILE A 116 12.42 22.60 -6.20
CA ILE A 116 12.86 21.78 -7.34
C ILE A 116 14.27 21.24 -7.14
N ALA A 117 15.17 22.01 -6.53
CA ALA A 117 16.52 21.51 -6.22
C ALA A 117 16.48 20.40 -5.17
N ASP A 118 15.68 20.57 -4.12
CA ASP A 118 15.50 19.58 -3.06
C ASP A 118 14.88 18.28 -3.59
N LEU A 119 13.84 18.38 -4.43
CA LEU A 119 13.21 17.23 -5.09
C LEU A 119 14.19 16.47 -5.99
N ARG A 120 15.05 17.18 -6.76
CA ARG A 120 16.09 16.53 -7.57
C ARG A 120 17.11 15.80 -6.70
N ASN A 121 17.50 16.40 -5.58
CA ASN A 121 18.42 15.79 -4.64
C ASN A 121 17.81 14.51 -4.01
N ALA A 122 16.52 14.52 -3.67
CA ALA A 122 15.83 13.34 -3.15
C ALA A 122 15.82 12.20 -4.18
N LEU A 123 15.52 12.48 -5.45
CA LEU A 123 15.57 11.46 -6.50
C LEU A 123 16.99 10.93 -6.77
N GLU A 124 17.99 11.78 -6.66
CA GLU A 124 19.38 11.34 -6.78
C GLU A 124 19.78 10.43 -5.61
N GLN A 125 19.36 10.72 -4.39
CA GLN A 125 19.56 9.84 -3.23
C GLN A 125 18.86 8.49 -3.45
N GLU A 126 17.61 8.49 -3.93
CA GLU A 126 16.88 7.26 -4.25
C GLU A 126 17.60 6.44 -5.31
N ARG A 127 18.07 7.08 -6.39
CA ARG A 127 18.85 6.43 -7.45
C ARG A 127 20.11 5.77 -6.92
N LEU A 128 20.90 6.50 -6.12
CA LEU A 128 22.15 5.99 -5.51
C LEU A 128 21.88 4.83 -4.55
N ALA A 129 20.81 4.91 -3.75
CA ALA A 129 20.39 3.83 -2.86
C ALA A 129 20.06 2.55 -3.65
N LEU A 130 19.32 2.69 -4.76
CA LEU A 130 19.00 1.56 -5.64
C LEU A 130 20.24 0.96 -6.30
N GLU A 131 21.19 1.77 -6.77
CA GLU A 131 22.43 1.30 -7.40
C GLU A 131 23.37 0.60 -6.40
N SER A 132 23.37 1.04 -5.15
CA SER A 132 24.14 0.41 -4.06
C SER A 132 23.44 -0.81 -3.45
N GLY A 133 22.25 -1.18 -3.91
CA GLY A 133 21.50 -2.33 -3.41
C GLY A 133 20.87 -2.12 -2.03
N GLN A 134 20.71 -0.86 -1.60
CA GLN A 134 20.02 -0.55 -0.35
C GLN A 134 18.52 -0.86 -0.47
N THR A 135 17.95 -1.35 0.62
CA THR A 135 16.52 -1.74 0.66
C THR A 135 15.62 -0.74 1.38
N ASN A 136 16.18 0.35 1.92
CA ASN A 136 15.42 1.40 2.56
C ASN A 136 14.62 2.23 1.53
N TYR A 137 13.64 2.99 2.02
CA TYR A 137 12.77 3.86 1.23
C TYR A 137 12.96 5.35 1.58
N ASP A 138 14.11 5.71 2.14
CA ASP A 138 14.34 7.07 2.66
C ASP A 138 14.22 8.14 1.56
N GLY A 139 14.74 7.86 0.36
CA GLY A 139 14.61 8.77 -0.79
C GLY A 139 13.17 8.89 -1.31
N ASP A 140 12.43 7.79 -1.32
CA ASP A 140 11.01 7.73 -1.69
C ASP A 140 10.17 8.58 -0.70
N GLU A 141 10.31 8.32 0.61
CA GLU A 141 9.64 9.09 1.67
C GLU A 141 9.98 10.58 1.60
N LEU A 142 11.27 10.89 1.43
CA LEU A 142 11.74 12.26 1.31
C LEU A 142 11.10 12.99 0.11
N PHE A 143 11.03 12.33 -1.05
CA PHE A 143 10.44 12.91 -2.25
C PHE A 143 8.97 13.29 -2.05
N HIS A 144 8.17 12.38 -1.51
CA HIS A 144 6.75 12.62 -1.23
C HIS A 144 6.53 13.71 -0.19
N THR A 145 7.34 13.71 0.89
CA THR A 145 7.27 14.74 1.93
C THR A 145 7.66 16.12 1.40
N LEU A 146 8.68 16.21 0.55
CA LEU A 146 9.08 17.47 -0.07
C LEU A 146 8.01 18.03 -1.01
N ILE A 147 7.26 17.19 -1.73
CA ILE A 147 6.10 17.64 -2.52
C ILE A 147 5.03 18.26 -1.61
N ALA A 148 4.73 17.62 -0.47
CA ALA A 148 3.77 18.18 0.48
C ALA A 148 4.27 19.50 1.08
N LYS A 149 5.54 19.59 1.44
CA LYS A 149 6.19 20.81 1.93
C LYS A 149 6.14 21.95 0.92
N ALA A 150 6.33 21.64 -0.38
CA ALA A 150 6.26 22.63 -1.47
C ALA A 150 4.87 23.27 -1.64
N THR A 151 3.82 22.73 -1.02
CA THR A 151 2.50 23.40 -0.92
C THR A 151 2.51 24.62 -0.01
N GLN A 152 3.54 24.81 0.81
CA GLN A 152 3.64 25.83 1.87
C GLN A 152 2.48 25.76 2.88
N ASN A 153 1.88 24.57 3.03
CA ASN A 153 0.81 24.27 3.98
C ASN A 153 1.29 23.16 4.93
N SER A 154 1.66 23.55 6.14
CA SER A 154 2.20 22.61 7.13
C SER A 154 1.24 21.46 7.49
N LEU A 155 -0.07 21.70 7.44
CA LEU A 155 -1.05 20.65 7.71
C LEU A 155 -1.03 19.55 6.64
N LEU A 156 -0.83 19.92 5.37
CA LEU A 156 -0.67 18.93 4.29
C LEU A 156 0.66 18.17 4.41
N GLU A 157 1.72 18.86 4.82
CA GLU A 157 3.02 18.22 5.13
C GLU A 157 2.88 17.22 6.28
N ASP A 158 2.24 17.61 7.38
CA ASP A 158 1.99 16.75 8.54
C ASP A 158 1.15 15.52 8.16
N MET A 159 0.11 15.68 7.34
CA MET A 159 -0.74 14.57 6.87
C MET A 159 0.07 13.53 6.08
N VAL A 160 0.94 13.98 5.17
CA VAL A 160 1.79 13.05 4.39
C VAL A 160 2.81 12.39 5.30
N HIS A 161 3.46 13.15 6.18
CA HIS A 161 4.40 12.61 7.15
C HIS A 161 3.75 11.54 8.05
N ASP A 162 2.56 11.81 8.58
CA ASP A 162 1.81 10.83 9.41
C ASP A 162 1.50 9.53 8.67
N LEU A 163 1.18 9.61 7.37
CA LEU A 163 0.97 8.41 6.54
C LEU A 163 2.26 7.58 6.42
N TRP A 164 3.41 8.23 6.25
CA TRP A 164 4.71 7.56 6.19
C TRP A 164 5.11 6.96 7.54
N VAL A 165 4.89 7.68 8.65
CA VAL A 165 5.12 7.15 10.01
C VAL A 165 4.26 5.91 10.25
N ARG A 166 2.97 5.93 9.87
CA ARG A 166 2.09 4.76 9.97
C ARG A 166 2.58 3.59 9.13
N ARG A 167 2.98 3.85 7.86
CA ARG A 167 3.54 2.83 6.97
C ARG A 167 4.77 2.17 7.57
N ASN A 168 5.71 2.96 8.06
CA ASN A 168 6.99 2.46 8.58
C ASN A 168 6.81 1.64 9.86
N ASN A 169 5.79 1.96 10.67
CA ASN A 169 5.47 1.24 11.91
C ASN A 169 4.45 0.10 11.71
N SER A 170 3.91 -0.08 10.51
CA SER A 170 2.89 -1.09 10.24
C SER A 170 3.49 -2.50 10.18
N ALA A 171 3.02 -3.38 11.07
CA ALA A 171 3.37 -4.79 11.03
C ALA A 171 2.81 -5.48 9.76
N MET A 172 1.62 -5.07 9.31
CA MET A 172 1.01 -5.57 8.08
C MET A 172 1.81 -5.19 6.84
N TRP A 173 2.33 -3.94 6.78
CA TRP A 173 3.19 -3.49 5.69
C TRP A 173 4.51 -4.28 5.67
N GLN A 174 5.14 -4.45 6.82
CA GLN A 174 6.37 -5.25 6.95
C GLN A 174 6.13 -6.70 6.52
N LYS A 175 5.02 -7.31 6.96
CA LYS A 175 4.66 -8.68 6.59
C LYS A 175 4.43 -8.83 5.10
N LEU A 176 3.69 -7.92 4.45
CA LEU A 176 3.52 -7.90 3.00
C LEU A 176 4.86 -7.94 2.26
N HIS A 177 5.84 -7.16 2.73
CA HIS A 177 7.17 -7.10 2.11
C HIS A 177 7.97 -8.40 2.26
N THR A 178 7.70 -9.24 3.26
CA THR A 178 8.35 -10.56 3.36
C THR A 178 7.96 -11.51 2.21
N HIS A 179 6.82 -11.27 1.54
CA HIS A 179 6.38 -12.03 0.37
C HIS A 179 7.02 -11.56 -0.94
N ILE A 180 7.74 -10.42 -0.92
CA ILE A 180 8.32 -9.80 -2.11
C ILE A 180 9.82 -10.08 -2.14
N SER A 181 10.23 -10.99 -3.02
CA SER A 181 11.63 -11.44 -3.10
C SER A 181 12.52 -10.60 -4.03
N ASN A 182 11.93 -9.82 -4.94
CA ASN A 182 12.65 -9.01 -5.92
C ASN A 182 12.31 -7.54 -5.75
N GLN A 183 13.32 -6.66 -5.86
CA GLN A 183 13.20 -5.21 -5.69
C GLN A 183 13.40 -4.42 -7.00
N ASP A 184 13.47 -5.09 -8.15
CA ASP A 184 13.68 -4.42 -9.44
C ASP A 184 12.53 -3.46 -9.82
N TYR A 185 11.35 -3.69 -9.26
CA TYR A 185 10.19 -2.79 -9.42
C TYR A 185 10.45 -1.36 -8.94
N ARG A 186 11.37 -1.15 -7.99
CA ARG A 186 11.72 0.19 -7.47
C ARG A 186 12.32 1.10 -8.54
N ARG A 187 12.98 0.54 -9.56
CA ARG A 187 13.48 1.31 -10.71
C ARG A 187 12.34 1.91 -11.51
N ASN A 188 11.22 1.19 -11.62
CA ASN A 188 10.02 1.71 -12.28
C ASN A 188 9.41 2.86 -11.46
N TRP A 189 9.41 2.73 -10.14
CA TRP A 189 8.92 3.78 -9.25
C TRP A 189 9.77 5.06 -9.34
N LEU A 190 11.09 4.93 -9.37
CA LEU A 190 11.99 6.07 -9.62
C LEU A 190 11.69 6.76 -10.96
N SER A 191 11.39 5.99 -12.02
CA SER A 191 10.95 6.56 -13.31
C SER A 191 9.62 7.32 -13.20
N ASP A 192 8.70 6.83 -12.38
CA ASP A 192 7.42 7.54 -12.13
C ASP A 192 7.64 8.83 -11.34
N HIS A 193 8.53 8.82 -10.33
CA HIS A 193 8.94 10.04 -9.61
C HIS A 193 9.55 11.08 -10.55
N GLN A 194 10.34 10.67 -11.54
CA GLN A 194 10.88 11.58 -12.56
C GLN A 194 9.79 12.27 -13.36
N LYS A 195 8.70 11.55 -13.72
CA LYS A 195 7.54 12.12 -14.41
C LYS A 195 6.80 13.14 -13.54
N ILE A 196 6.64 12.82 -12.24
CA ILE A 196 6.05 13.76 -11.28
C ILE A 196 6.89 15.03 -11.19
N LEU A 197 8.21 14.90 -11.01
CA LEU A 197 9.12 16.05 -10.96
C LEU A 197 9.05 16.89 -12.24
N GLN A 198 8.96 16.26 -13.40
CA GLN A 198 8.82 16.97 -14.69
C GLN A 198 7.55 17.83 -14.72
N ALA A 199 6.41 17.28 -14.32
CA ALA A 199 5.15 18.02 -14.25
C ALA A 199 5.23 19.19 -13.27
N LEU A 200 5.84 18.98 -12.09
CA LEU A 200 6.08 20.03 -11.10
C LEU A 200 6.97 21.15 -11.66
N GLN A 201 8.07 20.81 -12.38
CA GLN A 201 8.95 21.78 -13.01
C GLN A 201 8.26 22.62 -14.09
N CYS A 202 7.33 22.00 -14.82
CA CYS A 202 6.49 22.67 -15.81
C CYS A 202 5.37 23.51 -15.19
N ARG A 203 5.19 23.46 -13.87
CA ARG A 203 4.03 24.04 -13.16
C ARG A 203 2.71 23.58 -13.76
N ASP A 204 2.62 22.29 -14.07
CA ASP A 204 1.42 21.65 -14.59
C ASP A 204 0.67 20.90 -13.47
N PRO A 205 -0.39 21.49 -12.88
CA PRO A 205 -1.13 20.87 -11.78
C PRO A 205 -1.83 19.57 -12.20
N GLN A 206 -2.38 19.53 -13.42
CA GLN A 206 -3.06 18.34 -13.92
C GLN A 206 -2.07 17.21 -14.20
N GLY A 207 -0.96 17.52 -14.85
CA GLY A 207 0.10 16.54 -15.09
C GLY A 207 0.70 16.01 -13.79
N ALA A 208 0.94 16.87 -12.79
CA ALA A 208 1.45 16.46 -11.47
C ALA A 208 0.46 15.53 -10.74
N ARG A 209 -0.83 15.87 -10.77
CA ARG A 209 -1.89 15.04 -10.20
C ARG A 209 -1.93 13.66 -10.87
N GLN A 210 -1.96 13.63 -12.18
CA GLN A 210 -2.08 12.39 -12.94
C GLN A 210 -0.83 11.52 -12.77
N ALA A 211 0.37 12.11 -12.78
CA ALA A 211 1.61 11.39 -12.59
C ALA A 211 1.70 10.76 -11.19
N MET A 212 1.34 11.49 -10.13
CA MET A 212 1.31 10.98 -8.75
C MET A 212 0.23 9.90 -8.58
N TRP A 213 -0.95 10.11 -9.14
CA TRP A 213 -2.01 9.11 -9.14
C TRP A 213 -1.55 7.80 -9.78
N GLN A 214 -0.94 7.89 -10.97
CA GLN A 214 -0.47 6.73 -11.72
C GLN A 214 0.69 6.03 -10.99
N HIS A 215 1.60 6.80 -10.38
CA HIS A 215 2.67 6.24 -9.56
C HIS A 215 2.11 5.35 -8.44
N LEU A 216 1.17 5.86 -7.64
CA LEU A 216 0.58 5.11 -6.52
C LEU A 216 -0.30 3.95 -6.99
N GLU A 217 -0.93 4.05 -8.17
CA GLU A 217 -1.58 2.93 -8.82
C GLU A 217 -0.57 1.84 -9.21
N ASN A 218 0.57 2.23 -9.81
CA ASN A 218 1.64 1.29 -10.16
C ASN A 218 2.23 0.61 -8.92
N VAL A 219 2.39 1.33 -7.81
CA VAL A 219 2.81 0.76 -6.51
C VAL A 219 1.80 -0.30 -6.05
N LYS A 220 0.51 0.05 -6.02
CA LYS A 220 -0.57 -0.86 -5.61
C LYS A 220 -0.59 -2.14 -6.46
N GLN A 221 -0.58 -1.98 -7.77
CA GLN A 221 -0.58 -3.11 -8.73
C GLN A 221 0.64 -4.00 -8.57
N THR A 222 1.82 -3.39 -8.45
CA THR A 222 3.08 -4.13 -8.27
C THR A 222 3.04 -4.96 -6.98
N LEU A 223 2.61 -4.37 -5.87
CA LEU A 223 2.53 -5.08 -4.60
C LEU A 223 1.49 -6.20 -4.65
N MET A 224 0.34 -5.99 -5.33
CA MET A 224 -0.66 -7.03 -5.55
C MET A 224 -0.11 -8.22 -6.32
N VAL A 225 0.61 -7.97 -7.41
CA VAL A 225 1.19 -9.04 -8.25
C VAL A 225 2.32 -9.78 -7.52
N LEU A 226 3.25 -9.03 -6.91
CA LEU A 226 4.43 -9.63 -6.28
C LEU A 226 4.11 -10.40 -5.00
N SER A 227 3.02 -10.07 -4.32
CA SER A 227 2.56 -10.76 -3.11
C SER A 227 1.49 -11.82 -3.37
N ASP A 228 1.13 -12.07 -4.65
CA ASP A 228 0.14 -13.09 -4.98
C ASP A 228 0.68 -14.50 -4.73
N SER A 229 -0.04 -15.27 -3.93
CA SER A 229 0.29 -16.67 -3.63
C SER A 229 -0.28 -17.67 -4.64
N ASP A 230 -1.29 -17.29 -5.40
CA ASP A 230 -2.07 -18.23 -6.23
C ASP A 230 -1.95 -17.99 -7.73
N ASP A 231 -2.23 -16.78 -8.23
CA ASP A 231 -2.25 -16.46 -9.67
C ASP A 231 -2.46 -14.95 -9.91
N PRO A 232 -1.83 -14.34 -10.94
CA PRO A 232 -1.86 -12.92 -11.21
C PRO A 232 -3.17 -12.36 -11.81
N GLY A 233 -4.29 -13.05 -11.76
CA GLY A 233 -5.59 -12.52 -12.20
C GLY A 233 -6.13 -11.44 -11.27
N PHE A 234 -6.10 -10.17 -11.68
CA PHE A 234 -6.46 -9.01 -10.87
C PHE A 234 -7.97 -8.74 -10.79
N ASP A 235 -8.41 -8.33 -9.59
CA ASP A 235 -9.74 -7.76 -9.31
C ASP A 235 -9.61 -6.62 -8.28
N GLY A 236 -9.84 -5.40 -8.70
CA GLY A 236 -9.51 -4.17 -7.97
C GLY A 236 -10.68 -3.40 -7.33
N TYR A 237 -11.83 -4.00 -7.16
CA TYR A 237 -13.09 -3.31 -6.89
C TYR A 237 -13.11 -2.34 -5.69
N LEU A 238 -12.58 -2.74 -4.53
CA LEU A 238 -12.75 -1.91 -3.33
C LEU A 238 -11.72 -0.79 -3.21
N PHE A 239 -10.50 -1.02 -3.68
CA PHE A 239 -9.39 -0.05 -3.58
C PHE A 239 -9.14 0.70 -4.89
N ASP A 240 -9.99 0.51 -5.90
CA ASP A 240 -9.98 1.37 -7.08
C ASP A 240 -10.51 2.75 -6.70
N SER A 241 -9.76 3.75 -7.10
CA SER A 241 -10.14 5.14 -6.94
C SER A 241 -10.20 5.77 -8.33
N VAL A 242 -11.23 6.50 -8.62
CA VAL A 242 -11.36 7.24 -9.88
C VAL A 242 -10.96 8.69 -9.62
N PRO A 243 -10.06 9.30 -10.43
CA PRO A 243 -9.79 10.72 -10.33
C PRO A 243 -11.08 11.52 -10.49
N VAL A 244 -11.37 12.42 -9.54
CA VAL A 244 -12.49 13.35 -9.71
C VAL A 244 -12.14 14.27 -10.85
N GLU A 245 -12.75 14.07 -12.02
CA GLU A 245 -12.65 15.02 -13.12
C GLU A 245 -13.29 16.33 -12.68
N GLY A 246 -12.47 17.36 -12.55
CA GLY A 246 -12.98 18.70 -12.35
C GLY A 246 -13.80 19.07 -13.59
N LYS A 247 -15.12 19.24 -13.42
CA LYS A 247 -15.92 19.89 -14.48
C LYS A 247 -15.30 21.26 -14.70
N GLY A 248 -14.64 21.42 -15.85
CA GLY A 248 -14.17 22.72 -16.28
C GLY A 248 -15.35 23.69 -16.27
N ALA A 249 -15.18 24.79 -15.58
CA ALA A 249 -16.05 25.95 -15.66
C ALA A 249 -15.77 26.73 -16.92
#